data_d7f144a64995cd460fa9be27223dfca5
#
_entry.id   d7f144a64995cd460fa9be27223dfca5
#
_cell.length_a   1.000
_cell.length_b   1.000
_cell.length_c   1.000
_cell.angle_alpha   90.00
_cell.angle_beta   90.00
_cell.angle_gamma   90.00
#
_symmetry.space_group_name_H-M   'P 1'
#
loop_
_entity.id
_entity.type
_entity.pdbx_description
1 polymer ?
#
loop_
_entity_poly.entity_id
_entity_poly.type
_entity_poly.pdbx_seq_one_letter_code
_entity_poly.pdbx_strand_id
1 'polypeptide(L)'
;MTDRATPNLPSRDFEITSAFYGELGFTSVYRSDDWMILRRGEVVLEFFLYADLNPATSGFSCCLRLDDLDAFYATCRDAGIRETTRGWPRLHPPATEDSGLRIGALIDPDCTLLRLIAND
;
A
#
# COMPACT_ATOMS: atom_id res chain seq x y z
N MET A 1 -3.52 -19.74 -15.58
CA MET A 1 -3.59 -18.37 -14.98
C MET A 1 -5.02 -18.05 -14.68
N THR A 2 -5.27 -17.41 -13.57
CA THR A 2 -6.59 -16.99 -13.14
C THR A 2 -6.83 -15.56 -13.58
N ASP A 3 -8.02 -15.22 -14.03
CA ASP A 3 -8.40 -13.84 -14.30
C ASP A 3 -8.36 -13.06 -12.98
N ARG A 4 -7.92 -11.83 -13.04
CA ARG A 4 -7.85 -10.98 -11.86
C ARG A 4 -7.87 -9.51 -12.26
N ALA A 5 -8.21 -8.66 -11.30
CA ALA A 5 -8.06 -7.22 -11.42
C ALA A 5 -6.95 -6.78 -10.46
N THR A 6 -6.16 -5.82 -10.88
CA THR A 6 -5.09 -5.26 -10.04
C THR A 6 -5.29 -3.76 -9.90
N PRO A 7 -4.92 -3.17 -8.74
CA PRO A 7 -4.96 -1.73 -8.61
C PRO A 7 -3.90 -1.09 -9.49
N ASN A 8 -4.18 0.12 -9.95
CA ASN A 8 -3.24 0.94 -10.72
C ASN A 8 -3.06 2.25 -9.96
N LEU A 9 -1.95 2.36 -9.25
CA LEU A 9 -1.71 3.41 -8.27
C LEU A 9 -0.65 4.38 -8.75
N PRO A 10 -0.71 5.65 -8.31
CA PRO A 10 0.27 6.64 -8.76
C PRO A 10 1.58 6.52 -7.99
N SER A 11 2.67 6.85 -8.65
CA SER A 11 3.98 7.03 -8.03
C SER A 11 4.66 8.24 -8.64
N ARG A 12 5.08 9.18 -7.80
CA ARG A 12 5.87 10.33 -8.27
C ARG A 12 7.29 9.95 -8.65
N ASP A 13 7.80 8.87 -8.05
CA ASP A 13 9.18 8.42 -8.24
C ASP A 13 9.25 6.93 -7.92
N PHE A 14 9.51 6.10 -8.94
CA PHE A 14 9.54 4.65 -8.78
C PHE A 14 10.64 4.17 -7.84
N GLU A 15 11.76 4.89 -7.74
CA GLU A 15 12.82 4.52 -6.78
C GLU A 15 12.32 4.63 -5.35
N ILE A 16 11.64 5.72 -5.03
CA ILE A 16 11.08 5.95 -3.69
C ILE A 16 10.00 4.92 -3.39
N THR A 17 9.09 4.69 -4.32
CA THR A 17 7.99 3.74 -4.15
C THR A 17 8.52 2.32 -3.98
N SER A 18 9.46 1.91 -4.83
CA SER A 18 10.06 0.58 -4.76
C SER A 18 10.79 0.35 -3.44
N ALA A 19 11.55 1.34 -2.97
CA ALA A 19 12.24 1.24 -1.69
C ALA A 19 11.26 1.15 -0.52
N PHE A 20 10.20 1.95 -0.55
CA PHE A 20 9.19 1.96 0.51
C PHE A 20 8.51 0.60 0.63
N TYR A 21 7.96 0.09 -0.47
CA TYR A 21 7.27 -1.20 -0.46
C TYR A 21 8.24 -2.37 -0.27
N GLY A 22 9.49 -2.21 -0.70
CA GLY A 22 10.54 -3.21 -0.47
C GLY A 22 10.76 -3.49 1.02
N GLU A 23 10.69 -2.45 1.86
CA GLU A 23 10.79 -2.60 3.31
C GLU A 23 9.60 -3.39 3.89
N LEU A 24 8.49 -3.47 3.16
CA LEU A 24 7.29 -4.18 3.58
C LEU A 24 7.23 -5.60 3.01
N GLY A 25 8.26 -6.03 2.29
CA GLY A 25 8.33 -7.37 1.73
C GLY A 25 7.88 -7.49 0.28
N PHE A 26 7.64 -6.38 -0.40
CA PHE A 26 7.31 -6.41 -1.84
C PHE A 26 8.58 -6.48 -2.67
N THR A 27 8.52 -7.19 -3.79
CA THR A 27 9.61 -7.24 -4.76
C THR A 27 9.13 -6.73 -6.11
N SER A 28 10.04 -6.13 -6.89
CA SER A 28 9.73 -5.67 -8.24
C SER A 28 9.74 -6.87 -9.19
N VAL A 29 8.62 -7.08 -9.88
CA VAL A 29 8.51 -8.15 -10.88
C VAL A 29 8.51 -7.61 -12.30
N TYR A 30 8.31 -6.30 -12.46
CA TYR A 30 8.41 -5.62 -13.74
C TYR A 30 8.64 -4.13 -13.50
N ARG A 31 9.43 -3.49 -14.37
CA ARG A 31 9.63 -2.05 -14.33
C ARG A 31 10.02 -1.53 -15.68
N SER A 32 9.30 -0.49 -16.13
CA SER A 32 9.69 0.33 -17.27
C SER A 32 9.73 1.79 -16.81
N ASP A 33 9.88 2.74 -17.74
CA ASP A 33 9.93 4.16 -17.40
C ASP A 33 8.60 4.68 -16.85
N ASP A 34 7.48 4.03 -17.19
CA ASP A 34 6.15 4.53 -16.85
C ASP A 34 5.24 3.49 -16.16
N TRP A 35 5.74 2.27 -15.94
CA TRP A 35 4.94 1.20 -15.34
C TRP A 35 5.81 0.31 -14.46
N MET A 36 5.34 0.02 -13.25
CA MET A 36 6.05 -0.83 -12.32
C MET A 36 5.06 -1.77 -11.63
N ILE A 37 5.46 -3.02 -11.45
CA ILE A 37 4.64 -4.02 -10.76
C ILE A 37 5.42 -4.55 -9.57
N LEU A 38 4.82 -4.46 -8.39
CA LEU A 38 5.37 -4.98 -7.14
C LEU A 38 4.51 -6.12 -6.64
N ARG A 39 5.14 -7.10 -6.00
CA ARG A 39 4.45 -8.29 -5.51
C ARG A 39 4.94 -8.69 -4.13
N ARG A 40 3.99 -9.07 -3.25
CA ARG A 40 4.24 -9.69 -1.97
C ARG A 40 3.25 -10.85 -1.82
N GLY A 41 3.75 -12.11 -1.90
CA GLY A 41 2.85 -13.27 -1.95
C GLY A 41 1.88 -13.16 -3.12
N GLU A 42 0.60 -13.23 -2.86
CA GLU A 42 -0.45 -13.08 -3.87
C GLU A 42 -0.89 -11.63 -4.08
N VAL A 43 -0.40 -10.70 -3.26
CA VAL A 43 -0.73 -9.28 -3.41
C VAL A 43 0.11 -8.69 -4.53
N VAL A 44 -0.55 -8.12 -5.53
CA VAL A 44 0.10 -7.47 -6.67
C VAL A 44 -0.41 -6.04 -6.76
N LEU A 45 0.52 -5.10 -6.76
CA LEU A 45 0.24 -3.67 -6.92
C LEU A 45 0.91 -3.18 -8.19
N GLU A 46 0.16 -2.47 -9.02
CA GLU A 46 0.71 -1.85 -10.22
C GLU A 46 0.75 -0.35 -10.04
N PHE A 47 1.81 0.27 -10.55
CA PHE A 47 2.04 1.69 -10.40
C PHE A 47 2.28 2.33 -11.76
N PHE A 48 1.73 3.52 -11.95
CA PHE A 48 2.04 4.36 -13.09
C PHE A 48 2.81 5.60 -12.62
N LEU A 49 3.67 6.11 -13.48
CA LEU A 49 4.45 7.29 -13.14
C LEU A 49 3.58 8.53 -13.24
N TYR A 50 3.50 9.28 -12.15
CA TYR A 50 2.73 10.52 -12.03
C TYR A 50 3.56 11.56 -11.30
N ALA A 51 4.60 12.08 -11.97
CA ALA A 51 5.60 12.92 -11.34
C ALA A 51 5.00 14.21 -10.72
N ASP A 52 3.94 14.75 -11.33
CA ASP A 52 3.31 16.01 -10.91
C ASP A 52 2.17 15.81 -9.90
N LEU A 53 1.97 14.60 -9.40
CA LEU A 53 0.92 14.35 -8.42
C LEU A 53 1.09 15.26 -7.21
N ASN A 54 -0.02 15.89 -6.77
CA ASN A 54 -0.05 16.57 -5.49
C ASN A 54 -0.58 15.60 -4.44
N PRO A 55 0.27 15.05 -3.56
CA PRO A 55 -0.18 14.06 -2.58
C PRO A 55 -1.26 14.58 -1.65
N ALA A 56 -1.22 15.87 -1.30
CA ALA A 56 -2.18 16.47 -0.37
C ALA A 56 -3.62 16.42 -0.89
N THR A 57 -3.81 16.33 -2.20
CA THR A 57 -5.14 16.28 -2.82
C THR A 57 -5.40 14.95 -3.53
N SER A 58 -4.53 13.96 -3.37
CA SER A 58 -4.67 12.66 -4.01
C SER A 58 -5.84 11.88 -3.40
N GLY A 59 -6.63 11.24 -4.27
CA GLY A 59 -7.75 10.40 -3.85
C GLY A 59 -7.58 8.93 -4.22
N PHE A 60 -6.37 8.51 -4.55
CA PHE A 60 -6.13 7.11 -4.92
C PHE A 60 -6.16 6.19 -3.72
N SER A 61 -6.74 5.01 -3.90
CA SER A 61 -6.83 4.01 -2.82
C SER A 61 -7.00 2.61 -3.38
N CYS A 62 -6.70 1.62 -2.55
CA CYS A 62 -7.09 0.23 -2.80
C CYS A 62 -7.23 -0.51 -1.48
N CYS A 63 -7.82 -1.70 -1.53
CA CYS A 63 -7.97 -2.57 -0.37
C CYS A 63 -7.00 -3.75 -0.48
N LEU A 64 -6.25 -4.00 0.59
CA LEU A 64 -5.46 -5.22 0.72
C LEU A 64 -6.22 -6.17 1.64
N ARG A 65 -6.58 -7.35 1.11
CA ARG A 65 -7.23 -8.40 1.88
C ARG A 65 -6.16 -9.36 2.37
N LEU A 66 -5.94 -9.40 3.69
CA LEU A 66 -4.79 -10.06 4.29
C LEU A 66 -5.22 -11.20 5.19
N ASP A 67 -4.56 -12.36 5.05
CA ASP A 67 -4.80 -13.51 5.92
C ASP A 67 -4.25 -13.25 7.32
N ASP A 68 -3.14 -12.51 7.42
CA ASP A 68 -2.57 -12.12 8.71
C ASP A 68 -2.30 -10.61 8.72
N LEU A 69 -3.37 -9.85 8.99
CA LEU A 69 -3.31 -8.40 9.06
C LEU A 69 -2.32 -7.93 10.13
N ASP A 70 -2.35 -8.56 11.30
CA ASP A 70 -1.51 -8.11 12.41
C ASP A 70 -0.03 -8.30 12.11
N ALA A 71 0.35 -9.39 11.43
CA ALA A 71 1.73 -9.61 11.02
C ALA A 71 2.19 -8.57 10.00
N PHE A 72 1.35 -8.26 9.00
CA PHE A 72 1.69 -7.24 8.02
C PHE A 72 1.78 -5.86 8.68
N TYR A 73 0.85 -5.53 9.57
CA TYR A 73 0.88 -4.27 10.29
C TYR A 73 2.14 -4.11 11.12
N ALA A 74 2.56 -5.19 11.81
CA ALA A 74 3.81 -5.19 12.57
C ALA A 74 5.02 -4.96 11.66
N THR A 75 5.03 -5.56 10.46
CA THR A 75 6.08 -5.32 9.47
C THR A 75 6.16 -3.84 9.11
N CYS A 76 5.02 -3.18 8.92
CA CYS A 76 4.99 -1.75 8.63
C CYS A 76 5.56 -0.91 9.78
N ARG A 77 5.20 -1.24 11.02
CA ARG A 77 5.73 -0.53 12.20
C ARG A 77 7.23 -0.74 12.35
N ASP A 78 7.70 -1.97 12.14
CA ASP A 78 9.12 -2.29 12.23
C ASP A 78 9.94 -1.59 11.15
N ALA A 79 9.33 -1.28 10.02
CA ALA A 79 9.96 -0.49 8.96
C ALA A 79 10.05 1.01 9.31
N GLY A 80 9.50 1.43 10.44
CA GLY A 80 9.57 2.79 10.92
C GLY A 80 8.41 3.70 10.52
N ILE A 81 7.35 3.14 9.95
CA ILE A 81 6.17 3.93 9.60
C ILE A 81 5.39 4.24 10.88
N ARG A 82 5.06 5.50 11.09
CA ARG A 82 4.50 5.98 12.35
C ARG A 82 2.98 5.95 12.35
N GLU A 83 2.43 5.62 13.52
CA GLU A 83 1.00 5.76 13.80
C GLU A 83 0.74 7.23 14.14
N THR A 84 0.15 7.97 13.21
CA THR A 84 -0.13 9.40 13.39
C THR A 84 -1.35 9.78 12.55
N THR A 85 -1.93 10.93 12.84
CA THR A 85 -3.09 11.44 12.09
C THR A 85 -2.70 12.49 11.04
N ARG A 86 -1.41 12.81 10.93
CA ARG A 86 -0.93 13.85 10.01
C ARG A 86 0.26 13.37 9.21
N GLY A 87 0.35 13.87 7.99
CA GLY A 87 1.47 13.59 7.10
C GLY A 87 1.42 12.20 6.51
N TRP A 88 2.44 11.90 5.74
CA TRP A 88 2.60 10.60 5.10
C TRP A 88 4.08 10.32 4.85
N PRO A 89 4.48 9.06 4.85
CA PRO A 89 3.63 7.89 5.12
C PRO A 89 3.19 7.82 6.58
N ARG A 90 2.09 7.09 6.81
CA ARG A 90 1.58 6.90 8.17
C ARG A 90 0.74 5.63 8.26
N LEU A 91 0.48 5.21 9.49
CA LEU A 91 -0.34 4.04 9.80
C LEU A 91 -1.53 4.45 10.67
N HIS A 92 -2.63 3.71 10.50
CA HIS A 92 -3.76 3.73 11.42
C HIS A 92 -3.97 2.31 11.93
N PRO A 93 -4.01 2.11 13.28
CA PRO A 93 -4.10 0.75 13.85
C PRO A 93 -5.38 0.04 13.45
N PRO A 94 -5.31 -1.30 13.26
CA PRO A 94 -6.50 -2.07 12.98
C PRO A 94 -7.51 -1.98 14.12
N ALA A 95 -8.78 -1.85 13.76
CA ALA A 95 -9.91 -1.87 14.69
C ALA A 95 -11.10 -2.55 14.01
N THR A 96 -11.96 -3.16 14.82
CA THR A 96 -13.20 -3.75 14.30
C THR A 96 -14.21 -2.63 14.05
N GLU A 97 -14.73 -2.59 12.83
CA GLU A 97 -15.69 -1.58 12.40
C GLU A 97 -17.12 -2.11 12.45
N ASP A 98 -18.10 -1.23 12.21
CA ASP A 98 -19.52 -1.60 12.27
C ASP A 98 -19.86 -2.74 11.31
N SER A 99 -19.12 -2.89 10.21
CA SER A 99 -19.29 -3.99 9.28
C SER A 99 -18.91 -5.36 9.88
N GLY A 100 -18.25 -5.37 11.04
CA GLY A 100 -17.68 -6.57 11.65
C GLY A 100 -16.28 -6.90 11.14
N LEU A 101 -15.77 -6.17 10.15
CA LEU A 101 -14.44 -6.37 9.61
C LEU A 101 -13.41 -5.63 10.45
N ARG A 102 -12.23 -6.25 10.60
CA ARG A 102 -11.07 -5.62 11.24
C ARG A 102 -10.27 -4.91 10.17
N ILE A 103 -10.14 -3.59 10.29
CA ILE A 103 -9.53 -2.76 9.24
C ILE A 103 -8.52 -1.80 9.86
N GLY A 104 -7.32 -1.75 9.28
CA GLY A 104 -6.33 -0.73 9.51
C GLY A 104 -6.06 0.04 8.24
N ALA A 105 -5.08 0.92 8.25
CA ALA A 105 -4.71 1.69 7.06
C ALA A 105 -3.21 1.94 7.00
N LEU A 106 -2.71 1.95 5.78
CA LEU A 106 -1.37 2.39 5.44
C LEU A 106 -1.50 3.50 4.39
N ILE A 107 -0.91 4.65 4.67
CA ILE A 107 -0.82 5.75 3.70
C ILE A 107 0.61 5.77 3.19
N ASP A 108 0.79 5.64 1.89
CA ASP A 108 2.12 5.54 1.31
C ASP A 108 2.76 6.91 1.03
N PRO A 109 4.01 6.99 0.52
CA PRO A 109 4.68 8.27 0.27
C PRO A 109 3.99 9.19 -0.72
N ASP A 110 3.09 8.69 -1.54
CA ASP A 110 2.30 9.48 -2.49
C ASP A 110 0.90 9.76 -1.98
N CYS A 111 0.67 9.52 -0.68
CA CYS A 111 -0.62 9.71 -0.01
C CYS A 111 -1.71 8.78 -0.56
N THR A 112 -1.32 7.64 -1.10
CA THR A 112 -2.27 6.60 -1.50
C THR A 112 -2.75 5.84 -0.27
N LEU A 113 -4.05 5.67 -0.14
CA LEU A 113 -4.65 4.94 0.97
C LEU A 113 -4.71 3.44 0.64
N LEU A 114 -4.02 2.64 1.43
CA LEU A 114 -4.19 1.19 1.42
C LEU A 114 -5.00 0.81 2.64
N ARG A 115 -6.24 0.35 2.43
CA ARG A 115 -7.05 -0.17 3.52
C ARG A 115 -6.64 -1.61 3.76
N LEU A 116 -6.23 -1.90 4.98
CA LEU A 116 -5.72 -3.21 5.37
C LEU A 116 -6.85 -3.97 6.04
N ILE A 117 -7.38 -4.97 5.35
CA ILE A 117 -8.59 -5.66 5.78
C ILE A 117 -8.25 -7.11 6.09
N ALA A 118 -8.60 -7.54 7.31
CA ALA A 118 -8.37 -8.93 7.70
C ALA A 118 -9.36 -9.85 6.99
N ASN A 119 -8.83 -10.94 6.43
CA ASN A 119 -9.67 -12.05 6.00
C ASN A 119 -10.13 -12.83 7.24
N ASP A 120 -11.28 -13.44 7.15
CA ASP A 120 -11.82 -14.26 8.23
C ASP A 120 -11.15 -15.63 8.30
#